data_0ff8e27a26620f7302259aa81371994e
#
_entry.id   0ff8e27a26620f7302259aa81371994e
#
_cell.length_a   1.000
_cell.length_b   1.000
_cell.length_c   1.000
_cell.angle_alpha   90.00
_cell.angle_beta   90.00
_cell.angle_gamma   90.00
#
_symmetry.space_group_name_H-M   'P 1'
#
loop_
_entity.id
_entity.type
_entity.pdbx_description
1 polymer ?
#
loop_
_entity_poly.entity_id
_entity_poly.type
_entity_poly.pdbx_seq_one_letter_code
_entity_poly.pdbx_strand_id
1 'polypeptide(L)'
;MPRYGSFAAVGSRIYVFDGIKSYFIDCTSRTVQHLPTMHVHMHYTVADVSCRRIYIFGFLGTDPDRSYAMLVFDTETQTWEGSMTVPGMQTGYGCLVVMAGKMYMSGFQNSFVYDPKKSKWETDEVLSSKLWQYPCVVDDVLYFYDYSDKELCAYDPEHKCWLVVKGVEDFLTETRRAGCGCLRTISYGGKLFLLYGKGEFPWLTKDICCAEITLERRKEGQIWGKIDQGCDHALIAGRFDLLDISLDVVL
;
A
#
# COMPACT_ATOMS: atom_id res chain seq x y z
N MET A 1 11.50 -6.21 13.85
CA MET A 1 11.06 -6.09 12.45
C MET A 1 12.04 -5.21 11.69
N PRO A 2 12.34 -5.49 10.43
CA PRO A 2 13.23 -4.68 9.63
C PRO A 2 12.66 -3.27 9.46
N ARG A 3 13.54 -2.28 9.50
CA ARG A 3 13.15 -0.84 9.48
C ARG A 3 12.78 -0.34 8.07
N TYR A 4 13.19 -1.08 7.02
CA TYR A 4 13.01 -0.71 5.61
C TYR A 4 12.64 -1.92 4.73
N GLY A 5 12.16 -3.00 5.34
CA GLY A 5 11.71 -4.19 4.64
C GLY A 5 10.24 -4.10 4.23
N SER A 6 9.86 -4.92 3.28
CA SER A 6 8.47 -5.08 2.87
C SER A 6 7.88 -6.38 3.44
N PHE A 7 6.55 -6.39 3.50
CA PHE A 7 5.78 -7.48 4.07
C PHE A 7 4.62 -7.80 3.13
N ALA A 8 4.26 -9.08 3.07
CA ALA A 8 3.09 -9.53 2.34
C ALA A 8 2.41 -10.67 3.10
N ALA A 9 1.10 -10.69 3.17
CA ALA A 9 0.34 -11.76 3.81
C ALA A 9 -0.23 -12.72 2.76
N VAL A 10 -0.03 -14.02 2.96
CA VAL A 10 -0.61 -15.07 2.12
C VAL A 10 -1.12 -16.18 3.02
N GLY A 11 -2.44 -16.30 3.15
CA GLY A 11 -3.06 -17.20 4.12
C GLY A 11 -2.61 -16.85 5.55
N SER A 12 -2.15 -17.85 6.29
CA SER A 12 -1.64 -17.68 7.67
C SER A 12 -0.17 -17.23 7.75
N ARG A 13 0.46 -16.88 6.63
CA ARG A 13 1.89 -16.57 6.58
C ARG A 13 2.13 -15.10 6.28
N ILE A 14 3.04 -14.49 7.04
CA ILE A 14 3.58 -13.14 6.78
C ILE A 14 4.97 -13.30 6.19
N TYR A 15 5.11 -12.99 4.92
CA TYR A 15 6.39 -12.95 4.21
C TYR A 15 7.11 -11.64 4.49
N VAL A 16 8.41 -11.70 4.71
CA VAL A 16 9.26 -10.56 5.07
C VAL A 16 10.46 -10.53 4.14
N PHE A 17 10.70 -9.35 3.54
CA PHE A 17 11.81 -9.11 2.63
C PHE A 17 12.64 -7.92 3.13
N ASP A 18 13.91 -8.14 3.41
CA ASP A 18 14.82 -7.14 4.00
C ASP A 18 16.21 -7.21 3.36
N GLY A 19 16.51 -6.27 2.50
CA GLY A 19 17.78 -6.23 1.76
C GLY A 19 17.93 -7.41 0.81
N ILE A 20 18.60 -8.46 1.22
CA ILE A 20 18.71 -9.74 0.50
C ILE A 20 18.05 -10.89 1.25
N LYS A 21 17.64 -10.64 2.48
CA LYS A 21 17.05 -11.68 3.35
C LYS A 21 15.58 -11.82 3.09
N SER A 22 15.10 -13.05 3.09
CA SER A 22 13.70 -13.39 2.99
C SER A 22 13.36 -14.53 3.95
N TYR A 23 12.22 -14.39 4.60
CA TYR A 23 11.67 -15.41 5.49
C TYR A 23 10.16 -15.23 5.61
N PHE A 24 9.47 -16.20 6.15
CA PHE A 24 8.08 -16.01 6.54
C PHE A 24 7.85 -16.38 8.00
N ILE A 25 6.85 -15.78 8.60
CA ILE A 25 6.31 -16.07 9.91
C ILE A 25 5.00 -16.82 9.67
N ASP A 26 4.92 -18.06 10.11
CA ASP A 26 3.67 -18.81 10.10
C ASP A 26 2.90 -18.49 11.39
N CYS A 27 1.78 -17.79 11.26
CA CYS A 27 0.98 -17.29 12.39
C CYS A 27 0.25 -18.43 13.12
N THR A 28 -0.03 -19.55 12.43
CA THR A 28 -0.67 -20.73 13.04
C THR A 28 0.29 -21.50 13.91
N SER A 29 1.46 -21.86 13.37
CA SER A 29 2.48 -22.62 14.11
C SER A 29 3.37 -21.73 14.97
N ARG A 30 3.33 -20.41 14.78
CA ARG A 30 4.19 -19.41 15.45
C ARG A 30 5.68 -19.66 15.20
N THR A 31 6.01 -20.09 14.00
CA THR A 31 7.38 -20.39 13.59
C THR A 31 7.88 -19.44 12.53
N VAL A 32 9.20 -19.26 12.48
CA VAL A 32 9.87 -18.48 11.43
C VAL A 32 10.62 -19.45 10.53
N GLN A 33 10.45 -19.33 9.22
CA GLN A 33 11.16 -20.15 8.25
C GLN A 33 11.89 -19.25 7.25
N HIS A 34 13.18 -19.56 7.03
CA HIS A 34 13.98 -18.86 6.04
C HIS A 34 13.62 -19.33 4.64
N LEU A 35 13.57 -18.38 3.73
CA LEU A 35 13.38 -18.58 2.30
C LEU A 35 14.72 -18.44 1.56
N PRO A 36 14.79 -18.86 0.30
CA PRO A 36 15.94 -18.54 -0.54
C PRO A 36 16.21 -17.04 -0.55
N THR A 37 17.48 -16.65 -0.43
CA THR A 37 17.88 -15.24 -0.48
C THR A 37 17.52 -14.61 -1.80
N MET A 38 17.17 -13.33 -1.79
CA MET A 38 17.00 -12.57 -3.02
C MET A 38 18.32 -12.53 -3.78
N HIS A 39 18.26 -12.69 -5.09
CA HIS A 39 19.46 -12.70 -5.95
C HIS A 39 20.05 -11.31 -6.18
N VAL A 40 19.35 -10.25 -5.74
CA VAL A 40 19.80 -8.86 -5.78
C VAL A 40 19.47 -8.16 -4.46
N HIS A 41 20.28 -7.19 -4.09
CA HIS A 41 20.04 -6.35 -2.93
C HIS A 41 19.07 -5.23 -3.29
N MET A 42 17.92 -5.18 -2.65
CA MET A 42 16.91 -4.14 -2.85
C MET A 42 16.80 -3.23 -1.64
N HIS A 43 16.47 -1.98 -1.90
CA HIS A 43 16.27 -0.95 -0.88
C HIS A 43 14.88 -0.36 -0.96
N TYR A 44 14.33 0.03 0.19
CA TYR A 44 13.00 0.66 0.32
C TYR A 44 11.92 -0.11 -0.44
N THR A 45 11.83 -1.37 -0.13
CA THR A 45 10.92 -2.26 -0.81
C THR A 45 9.49 -2.08 -0.33
N VAL A 46 8.55 -2.24 -1.26
CA VAL A 46 7.13 -2.47 -1.00
C VAL A 46 6.73 -3.78 -1.65
N ALA A 47 5.78 -4.48 -1.07
CA ALA A 47 5.33 -5.76 -1.60
C ALA A 47 3.81 -5.84 -1.63
N ASP A 48 3.29 -6.53 -2.63
CA ASP A 48 1.87 -6.86 -2.71
C ASP A 48 1.69 -8.22 -3.39
N VAL A 49 0.51 -8.81 -3.26
CA VAL A 49 0.21 -10.18 -3.64
C VAL A 49 -0.79 -10.22 -4.78
N SER A 50 -0.48 -11.03 -5.79
CA SER A 50 -1.45 -11.39 -6.82
C SER A 50 -1.42 -12.90 -7.03
N CYS A 51 -2.56 -13.55 -6.83
CA CYS A 51 -2.69 -15.00 -6.89
C CYS A 51 -1.73 -15.70 -5.89
N ARG A 52 -0.71 -16.38 -6.41
CA ARG A 52 0.30 -17.09 -5.60
C ARG A 52 1.67 -16.43 -5.65
N ARG A 53 1.74 -15.22 -6.18
CA ARG A 53 2.98 -14.49 -6.39
C ARG A 53 3.02 -13.25 -5.52
N ILE A 54 4.16 -13.03 -4.91
CA ILE A 54 4.47 -11.79 -4.21
C ILE A 54 5.35 -10.97 -5.12
N TYR A 55 4.91 -9.75 -5.41
CA TYR A 55 5.63 -8.78 -6.21
C TYR A 55 6.31 -7.82 -5.26
N ILE A 56 7.62 -7.73 -5.34
CA ILE A 56 8.44 -6.86 -4.49
C ILE A 56 9.03 -5.78 -5.40
N PHE A 57 8.64 -4.55 -5.14
CA PHE A 57 9.11 -3.39 -5.85
C PHE A 57 10.05 -2.57 -4.96
N GLY A 58 11.13 -2.07 -5.53
CA GLY A 58 12.12 -1.28 -4.83
C GLY A 58 13.21 -0.80 -5.77
N PHE A 59 14.31 -0.28 -5.24
CA PHE A 59 15.41 0.13 -6.08
C PHE A 59 16.69 -0.69 -5.82
N LEU A 60 17.47 -0.82 -6.90
CA LEU A 60 18.80 -1.41 -6.94
C LEU A 60 19.86 -0.31 -6.97
N GLY A 61 21.03 -0.59 -6.41
CA GLY A 61 22.17 0.33 -6.43
C GLY A 61 22.03 1.47 -5.42
N THR A 62 22.93 2.43 -5.56
CA THR A 62 23.02 3.64 -4.74
C THR A 62 23.04 4.87 -5.65
N ASP A 63 22.76 6.05 -5.09
CA ASP A 63 22.88 7.30 -5.87
C ASP A 63 24.29 7.47 -6.42
N PRO A 64 24.49 7.88 -7.71
CA PRO A 64 23.44 8.27 -8.68
C PRO A 64 22.87 7.11 -9.52
N ASP A 65 23.38 5.88 -9.40
CA ASP A 65 23.09 4.75 -10.30
C ASP A 65 21.87 3.92 -9.85
N ARG A 66 20.85 4.57 -9.29
CA ARG A 66 19.63 3.89 -8.89
C ARG A 66 18.80 3.45 -10.09
N SER A 67 18.34 2.21 -10.05
CA SER A 67 17.32 1.70 -10.97
C SER A 67 16.19 1.04 -10.19
N TYR A 68 14.95 1.25 -10.63
CA TYR A 68 13.81 0.60 -10.03
C TYR A 68 13.59 -0.77 -10.66
N ALA A 69 13.33 -1.74 -9.80
CA ALA A 69 13.09 -3.10 -10.21
C ALA A 69 11.94 -3.73 -9.45
N MET A 70 11.34 -4.72 -10.06
CA MET A 70 10.36 -5.60 -9.46
C MET A 70 10.90 -7.02 -9.47
N LEU A 71 10.89 -7.67 -8.31
CA LEU A 71 11.15 -9.09 -8.13
C LEU A 71 9.84 -9.82 -7.93
N VAL A 72 9.80 -11.07 -8.34
CA VAL A 72 8.64 -11.94 -8.15
C VAL A 72 9.05 -13.17 -7.37
N PHE A 73 8.31 -13.47 -6.32
CA PHE A 73 8.47 -14.67 -5.52
C PHE A 73 7.22 -15.54 -5.64
N ASP A 74 7.39 -16.77 -6.09
CA ASP A 74 6.32 -17.76 -6.14
C ASP A 74 6.20 -18.44 -4.77
N THR A 75 5.02 -18.31 -4.13
CA THR A 75 4.79 -18.82 -2.78
C THR A 75 4.54 -20.32 -2.73
N GLU A 76 4.21 -20.96 -3.85
CA GLU A 76 3.96 -22.40 -3.95
C GLU A 76 5.27 -23.17 -4.15
N THR A 77 6.07 -22.75 -5.11
CA THR A 77 7.38 -23.36 -5.37
C THR A 77 8.47 -22.86 -4.42
N GLN A 78 8.23 -21.76 -3.74
CA GLN A 78 9.18 -21.05 -2.87
C GLN A 78 10.46 -20.66 -3.61
N THR A 79 10.31 -20.18 -4.84
CA THR A 79 11.42 -19.76 -5.71
C THR A 79 11.26 -18.33 -6.20
N TRP A 80 12.39 -17.70 -6.49
CA TRP A 80 12.43 -16.40 -7.15
C TRP A 80 12.28 -16.59 -8.65
N GLU A 81 11.34 -15.83 -9.21
CA GLU A 81 11.21 -15.69 -10.66
C GLU A 81 12.10 -14.55 -11.15
N GLY A 82 12.80 -14.28 -11.87
CA GLY A 82 13.67 -13.18 -12.33
C GLY A 82 13.29 -11.77 -11.84
N SER A 83 14.13 -10.83 -12.14
CA SER A 83 13.90 -9.40 -11.86
C SER A 83 13.52 -8.65 -13.14
N MET A 84 12.65 -7.67 -13.00
CA MET A 84 12.23 -6.81 -14.10
C MET A 84 12.55 -5.36 -13.77
N THR A 85 13.27 -4.67 -14.63
CA THR A 85 13.50 -3.22 -14.49
C THR A 85 12.23 -2.45 -14.88
N VAL A 86 11.90 -1.42 -14.12
CA VAL A 86 10.79 -0.52 -14.45
C VAL A 86 11.30 0.58 -15.39
N PRO A 87 10.87 0.63 -16.64
CA PRO A 87 11.41 1.57 -17.61
C PRO A 87 11.06 3.01 -17.27
N GLY A 88 12.04 3.91 -17.28
CA GLY A 88 11.81 5.35 -17.15
C GLY A 88 11.35 5.84 -15.78
N MET A 89 11.35 4.98 -14.76
CA MET A 89 11.01 5.41 -13.41
C MET A 89 12.15 6.19 -12.80
N GLN A 90 11.88 7.44 -12.43
CA GLN A 90 12.82 8.31 -11.75
C GLN A 90 12.71 8.19 -10.24
N THR A 91 13.70 8.70 -9.53
CA THR A 91 13.84 8.61 -8.07
C THR A 91 12.60 9.06 -7.30
N GLY A 92 12.21 8.32 -6.26
CA GLY A 92 11.10 8.64 -5.36
C GLY A 92 10.74 7.44 -4.47
N TYR A 93 9.95 7.66 -3.44
CA TYR A 93 9.34 6.58 -2.68
C TYR A 93 8.15 6.05 -3.48
N GLY A 94 8.25 4.83 -3.97
CA GLY A 94 7.18 4.20 -4.73
C GLY A 94 6.16 3.51 -3.80
N CYS A 95 4.90 3.54 -4.18
CA CYS A 95 3.89 2.64 -3.65
C CYS A 95 3.58 1.58 -4.70
N LEU A 96 3.23 0.39 -4.24
CA LEU A 96 2.77 -0.72 -5.09
C LEU A 96 1.42 -1.19 -4.57
N VAL A 97 0.47 -1.37 -5.48
CA VAL A 97 -0.79 -2.04 -5.19
C VAL A 97 -1.17 -2.97 -6.35
N VAL A 98 -1.92 -4.01 -6.02
CA VAL A 98 -2.50 -4.92 -7.00
C VAL A 98 -4.00 -4.65 -7.14
N MET A 99 -4.45 -4.40 -8.37
CA MET A 99 -5.87 -4.24 -8.71
C MET A 99 -6.17 -4.98 -10.01
N ALA A 100 -7.28 -5.70 -10.08
CA ALA A 100 -7.72 -6.44 -11.27
C ALA A 100 -6.60 -7.30 -11.90
N GLY A 101 -5.73 -7.87 -11.07
CA GLY A 101 -4.62 -8.72 -11.49
C GLY A 101 -3.47 -7.99 -12.19
N LYS A 102 -3.39 -6.67 -12.07
CA LYS A 102 -2.27 -5.84 -12.55
C LYS A 102 -1.60 -5.14 -11.37
N MET A 103 -0.33 -4.79 -11.52
CA MET A 103 0.46 -4.04 -10.54
C MET A 103 0.49 -2.57 -10.93
N TYR A 104 0.10 -1.73 -9.99
CA TYR A 104 0.10 -0.28 -10.11
C TYR A 104 1.17 0.29 -9.20
N MET A 105 2.06 1.10 -9.75
CA MET A 105 3.19 1.66 -9.02
C MET A 105 3.20 3.17 -9.15
N SER A 106 3.36 3.88 -8.03
CA SER A 106 3.58 5.31 -8.06
C SER A 106 5.07 5.61 -8.19
N GLY A 107 5.41 6.52 -9.10
CA GLY A 107 6.68 7.20 -9.14
C GLY A 107 6.50 8.67 -8.80
N PHE A 108 7.58 9.43 -8.75
CA PHE A 108 7.53 10.86 -8.43
C PHE A 108 6.78 11.68 -9.50
N GLN A 109 6.95 11.34 -10.77
CA GLN A 109 6.34 12.07 -11.90
C GLN A 109 5.31 11.23 -12.66
N ASN A 110 5.49 9.92 -12.68
CA ASN A 110 4.64 9.02 -13.46
C ASN A 110 4.21 7.82 -12.63
N SER A 111 3.02 7.34 -12.91
CA SER A 111 2.54 6.05 -12.41
C SER A 111 2.63 5.01 -13.51
N PHE A 112 3.00 3.80 -13.14
CA PHE A 112 3.24 2.69 -14.05
C PHE A 112 2.27 1.55 -13.74
N VAL A 113 1.86 0.87 -14.78
CA VAL A 113 1.01 -0.31 -14.69
C VAL A 113 1.72 -1.47 -15.37
N TYR A 114 1.90 -2.57 -14.65
CA TYR A 114 2.41 -3.81 -15.20
C TYR A 114 1.28 -4.84 -15.36
N ASP A 115 1.10 -5.34 -16.56
CA ASP A 115 0.17 -6.43 -16.85
C ASP A 115 0.97 -7.75 -16.95
N PRO A 116 0.90 -8.63 -15.94
CA PRO A 116 1.69 -9.86 -15.94
C PRO A 116 1.24 -10.87 -17.02
N LYS A 117 -0.01 -10.79 -17.48
CA LYS A 117 -0.51 -11.65 -18.56
C LYS A 117 0.09 -11.30 -19.91
N LYS A 118 0.43 -10.03 -20.09
CA LYS A 118 1.02 -9.50 -21.33
C LYS A 118 2.53 -9.27 -21.20
N SER A 119 3.08 -9.39 -19.99
CA SER A 119 4.47 -9.02 -19.67
C SER A 119 4.81 -7.61 -20.15
N LYS A 120 3.88 -6.67 -19.98
CA LYS A 120 3.97 -5.31 -20.53
C LYS A 120 3.83 -4.25 -19.48
N TRP A 121 4.69 -3.23 -19.58
CA TRP A 121 4.61 -1.99 -18.84
C TRP A 121 3.84 -0.94 -19.63
N GLU A 122 2.99 -0.20 -18.95
CA GLU A 122 2.26 0.96 -19.48
C GLU A 122 2.35 2.11 -18.47
N THR A 123 2.29 3.33 -18.97
CA THR A 123 2.06 4.52 -18.13
C THR A 123 0.59 4.86 -18.15
N ASP A 124 0.08 5.35 -17.04
CA ASP A 124 -1.28 5.84 -16.94
C ASP A 124 -1.25 7.33 -16.56
N GLU A 125 -1.62 8.19 -17.51
CA GLU A 125 -1.57 9.65 -17.34
C GLU A 125 -2.58 10.14 -16.30
N VAL A 126 -3.76 9.50 -16.24
CA VAL A 126 -4.77 9.86 -15.26
C VAL A 126 -4.32 9.46 -13.87
N LEU A 127 -3.81 8.24 -13.72
CA LEU A 127 -3.24 7.79 -12.45
C LEU A 127 -2.06 8.67 -12.03
N SER A 128 -1.26 9.13 -12.97
CA SER A 128 -0.10 10.01 -12.75
C SER A 128 -0.48 11.45 -12.37
N SER A 129 -1.74 11.85 -12.58
CA SER A 129 -2.19 13.22 -12.27
C SER A 129 -2.29 13.53 -10.78
N LYS A 130 -2.23 12.52 -9.92
CA LYS A 130 -2.20 12.65 -8.46
C LYS A 130 -1.00 11.91 -7.86
N LEU A 131 -0.40 12.51 -6.84
CA LEU A 131 0.65 11.87 -6.04
C LEU A 131 0.00 11.04 -4.93
N TRP A 132 -0.33 9.81 -5.24
CA TRP A 132 -0.97 8.91 -4.29
C TRP A 132 0.06 8.20 -3.41
N GLN A 133 -0.13 8.34 -2.09
CA GLN A 133 0.73 7.78 -1.06
C GLN A 133 -0.09 6.99 -0.06
N TYR A 134 0.51 5.94 0.51
CA TYR A 134 -0.15 5.06 1.47
C TYR A 134 -1.52 4.57 0.98
N PRO A 135 -1.60 4.07 -0.25
CA PRO A 135 -2.85 3.59 -0.81
C PRO A 135 -3.24 2.24 -0.24
N CYS A 136 -4.52 1.94 -0.33
CA CYS A 136 -5.01 0.57 -0.20
C CYS A 136 -6.01 0.26 -1.32
N VAL A 137 -6.34 -1.00 -1.47
CA VAL A 137 -7.29 -1.48 -2.48
C VAL A 137 -8.46 -2.15 -1.79
N VAL A 138 -9.67 -1.74 -2.19
CA VAL A 138 -10.94 -2.39 -1.81
C VAL A 138 -11.76 -2.58 -3.08
N ASP A 139 -12.18 -3.80 -3.36
CA ASP A 139 -12.99 -4.16 -4.54
C ASP A 139 -12.39 -3.65 -5.87
N ASP A 140 -11.08 -3.90 -6.06
CA ASP A 140 -10.32 -3.48 -7.24
C ASP A 140 -10.31 -1.95 -7.51
N VAL A 141 -10.54 -1.15 -6.49
CA VAL A 141 -10.42 0.31 -6.51
C VAL A 141 -9.35 0.76 -5.54
N LEU A 142 -8.44 1.63 -5.99
CA LEU A 142 -7.42 2.22 -5.15
C LEU A 142 -8.00 3.39 -4.37
N TYR A 143 -7.74 3.43 -3.06
CA TYR A 143 -8.10 4.53 -2.18
C TYR A 143 -6.85 5.13 -1.55
N PHE A 144 -6.79 6.46 -1.45
CA PHE A 144 -5.77 7.16 -0.69
C PHE A 144 -6.27 8.52 -0.20
N TYR A 145 -5.66 9.04 0.84
CA TYR A 145 -5.94 10.40 1.29
C TYR A 145 -5.03 11.39 0.57
N ASP A 146 -5.65 12.28 -0.21
CA ASP A 146 -4.95 13.35 -0.92
C ASP A 146 -4.69 14.54 0.03
N TYR A 147 -3.43 14.73 0.41
CA TYR A 147 -3.04 15.82 1.31
C TYR A 147 -3.14 17.20 0.65
N SER A 148 -3.05 17.28 -0.66
CA SER A 148 -3.13 18.55 -1.40
C SER A 148 -4.56 19.06 -1.42
N ASP A 149 -5.48 18.22 -1.83
CA ASP A 149 -6.90 18.55 -1.94
C ASP A 149 -7.65 18.33 -0.61
N LYS A 150 -7.03 17.58 0.34
CA LYS A 150 -7.59 17.21 1.65
C LYS A 150 -8.85 16.36 1.53
N GLU A 151 -8.84 15.45 0.59
CA GLU A 151 -9.96 14.59 0.24
C GLU A 151 -9.56 13.12 0.28
N LEU A 152 -10.53 12.25 0.49
CA LEU A 152 -10.38 10.82 0.28
C LEU A 152 -10.68 10.53 -1.19
N CYS A 153 -9.67 10.14 -1.93
CA CYS A 153 -9.74 9.87 -3.36
C CYS A 153 -9.80 8.38 -3.67
N ALA A 154 -10.46 8.06 -4.76
CA ALA A 154 -10.55 6.72 -5.32
C ALA A 154 -10.14 6.74 -6.80
N TYR A 155 -9.33 5.77 -7.23
CA TYR A 155 -9.02 5.55 -8.64
C TYR A 155 -9.72 4.29 -9.13
N ASP A 156 -10.56 4.45 -10.14
CA ASP A 156 -11.23 3.35 -10.83
C ASP A 156 -10.41 2.92 -12.05
N PRO A 157 -9.77 1.73 -12.03
CA PRO A 157 -8.91 1.28 -13.12
C PRO A 157 -9.69 0.86 -14.38
N GLU A 158 -10.99 0.54 -14.25
CA GLU A 158 -11.84 0.18 -15.39
C GLU A 158 -12.18 1.41 -16.22
N HIS A 159 -12.56 2.50 -15.56
CA HIS A 159 -12.93 3.77 -16.21
C HIS A 159 -11.76 4.74 -16.35
N LYS A 160 -10.59 4.42 -15.77
CA LYS A 160 -9.40 5.27 -15.73
C LYS A 160 -9.73 6.69 -15.27
N CYS A 161 -10.35 6.81 -14.12
CA CYS A 161 -10.74 8.12 -13.57
C CYS A 161 -10.50 8.20 -12.07
N TRP A 162 -10.20 9.41 -11.60
CA TRP A 162 -10.22 9.75 -10.19
C TRP A 162 -11.60 10.19 -9.76
N LEU A 163 -12.02 9.72 -8.61
CA LEU A 163 -13.27 10.03 -7.94
C LEU A 163 -12.97 10.56 -6.54
N VAL A 164 -13.82 11.39 -6.00
CA VAL A 164 -13.79 11.78 -4.59
C VAL A 164 -14.82 10.95 -3.84
N VAL A 165 -14.42 10.38 -2.71
CA VAL A 165 -15.34 9.65 -1.83
C VAL A 165 -16.17 10.67 -1.07
N LYS A 166 -17.46 10.70 -1.34
CA LYS A 166 -18.42 11.62 -0.72
C LYS A 166 -18.95 11.09 0.61
N GLY A 167 -19.44 11.99 1.46
CA GLY A 167 -20.08 11.64 2.74
C GLY A 167 -19.11 11.45 3.90
N VAL A 168 -17.80 11.69 3.68
CA VAL A 168 -16.76 11.63 4.72
C VAL A 168 -16.12 13.01 5.02
N GLU A 169 -16.57 14.05 4.34
CA GLU A 169 -15.97 15.40 4.36
C GLU A 169 -15.97 16.02 5.77
N ASP A 170 -17.07 15.88 6.48
CA ASP A 170 -17.19 16.41 7.85
C ASP A 170 -16.20 15.72 8.79
N PHE A 171 -16.14 14.38 8.72
CA PHE A 171 -15.20 13.59 9.50
C PHE A 171 -13.75 13.98 9.20
N LEU A 172 -13.37 14.11 7.93
CA LEU A 172 -12.03 14.53 7.53
C LEU A 172 -11.70 15.93 8.03
N THR A 173 -12.70 16.82 8.04
CA THR A 173 -12.55 18.19 8.52
C THR A 173 -12.38 18.23 10.03
N GLU A 174 -13.17 17.49 10.78
CA GLU A 174 -13.07 17.38 12.23
C GLU A 174 -11.74 16.76 12.66
N THR A 175 -11.32 15.67 12.01
CA THR A 175 -10.02 15.03 12.26
C THR A 175 -8.87 16.02 12.09
N ARG A 176 -8.89 16.84 11.04
CA ARG A 176 -7.87 17.89 10.84
C ARG A 176 -7.92 18.99 11.89
N ARG A 177 -9.12 19.45 12.27
CA ARG A 177 -9.29 20.48 13.32
C ARG A 177 -8.79 19.99 14.67
N ALA A 178 -8.92 18.72 14.94
CA ALA A 178 -8.38 18.07 16.13
C ALA A 178 -6.85 17.92 16.12
N GLY A 179 -6.16 18.45 15.11
CA GLY A 179 -4.70 18.36 14.98
C GLY A 179 -4.21 16.96 14.64
N CYS A 180 -5.10 16.08 14.16
CA CYS A 180 -4.72 14.73 13.75
C CYS A 180 -3.91 14.80 12.46
N GLY A 181 -2.65 14.40 12.53
CA GLY A 181 -1.75 14.30 11.39
C GLY A 181 -1.74 12.89 10.78
N CYS A 182 -1.10 12.74 9.63
CA CYS A 182 -0.77 11.46 9.03
C CYS A 182 -1.98 10.53 8.81
N LEU A 183 -2.89 10.94 7.93
CA LEU A 183 -4.00 10.09 7.49
C LEU A 183 -3.50 9.03 6.50
N ARG A 184 -3.80 7.76 6.76
CA ARG A 184 -3.43 6.64 5.88
C ARG A 184 -4.62 5.74 5.65
N THR A 185 -4.76 5.25 4.43
CA THR A 185 -5.78 4.26 4.11
C THR A 185 -5.23 2.86 4.27
N ILE A 186 -6.05 1.97 4.80
CA ILE A 186 -5.78 0.54 4.86
C ILE A 186 -7.03 -0.25 4.47
N SER A 187 -6.81 -1.43 3.92
CA SER A 187 -7.87 -2.42 3.64
C SER A 187 -7.78 -3.53 4.68
N TYR A 188 -8.90 -3.88 5.28
CA TYR A 188 -9.01 -5.02 6.18
C TYR A 188 -10.39 -5.66 6.07
N GLY A 189 -10.43 -6.98 5.87
CA GLY A 189 -11.68 -7.72 5.72
C GLY A 189 -12.58 -7.20 4.60
N GLY A 190 -12.01 -6.71 3.50
CA GLY A 190 -12.75 -6.12 2.38
C GLY A 190 -13.36 -4.75 2.65
N LYS A 191 -12.98 -4.09 3.75
CA LYS A 191 -13.45 -2.75 4.13
C LYS A 191 -12.33 -1.73 4.08
N LEU A 192 -12.68 -0.47 3.90
CA LEU A 192 -11.78 0.66 3.97
C LEU A 192 -11.68 1.18 5.41
N PHE A 193 -10.46 1.37 5.87
CA PHE A 193 -10.18 2.03 7.14
C PHE A 193 -9.28 3.23 6.92
N LEU A 194 -9.49 4.27 7.70
CA LEU A 194 -8.66 5.43 7.77
C LEU A 194 -7.93 5.46 9.11
N LEU A 195 -6.59 5.32 9.08
CA LEU A 195 -5.75 5.48 10.25
C LEU A 195 -5.32 6.94 10.39
N TYR A 196 -5.36 7.45 11.61
CA TYR A 196 -4.92 8.81 11.92
C TYR A 196 -4.33 8.88 13.33
N GLY A 197 -3.36 9.77 13.49
CA GLY A 197 -2.70 9.95 14.78
C GLY A 197 -3.29 11.10 15.56
N LYS A 198 -3.56 10.92 16.86
CA LYS A 198 -3.87 12.01 17.80
C LYS A 198 -2.60 12.40 18.55
N GLY A 199 -2.24 13.70 18.57
CA GLY A 199 -1.08 14.21 19.30
C GLY A 199 -0.84 15.69 19.01
N GLU A 200 -0.12 16.37 19.91
CA GLU A 200 0.19 17.79 19.74
C GLU A 200 1.13 18.11 18.56
N PHE A 201 1.86 17.09 18.07
CA PHE A 201 2.73 17.20 16.90
C PHE A 201 2.58 15.99 15.99
N PRO A 202 2.57 16.16 14.66
CA PRO A 202 2.42 15.07 13.69
C PRO A 202 3.43 13.92 13.84
N TRP A 203 4.62 14.20 14.39
CA TRP A 203 5.71 13.22 14.60
C TRP A 203 5.78 12.69 16.03
N LEU A 204 4.94 13.16 16.96
CA LEU A 204 4.86 12.72 18.36
C LEU A 204 3.47 12.17 18.69
N THR A 205 2.94 11.36 17.79
CA THR A 205 1.63 10.74 17.97
C THR A 205 1.70 9.71 19.09
N LYS A 206 0.89 9.90 20.12
CA LYS A 206 0.76 8.95 21.23
C LYS A 206 -0.28 7.88 20.90
N ASP A 207 -1.36 8.27 20.26
CA ASP A 207 -2.50 7.40 19.99
C ASP A 207 -2.75 7.30 18.48
N ILE A 208 -2.91 6.09 17.99
CA ILE A 208 -3.38 5.82 16.64
C ILE A 208 -4.85 5.48 16.71
N CYS A 209 -5.63 6.23 15.99
CA CYS A 209 -7.06 6.03 15.85
C CYS A 209 -7.38 5.42 14.49
N CYS A 210 -8.51 4.76 14.41
CA CYS A 210 -9.00 4.08 13.22
C CYS A 210 -10.46 4.45 13.00
N ALA A 211 -10.83 4.75 11.78
CA ALA A 211 -12.23 4.89 11.38
C ALA A 211 -12.55 3.86 10.29
N GLU A 212 -13.58 3.07 10.52
CA GLU A 212 -14.15 2.15 9.53
C GLU A 212 -15.07 2.91 8.59
N ILE A 213 -14.89 2.71 7.29
CA ILE A 213 -15.67 3.37 6.25
C ILE A 213 -16.36 2.29 5.41
N THR A 214 -17.67 2.25 5.48
CA THR A 214 -18.48 1.47 4.54
C THR A 214 -18.63 2.24 3.24
N LEU A 215 -18.27 1.58 2.13
CA LEU A 215 -18.31 2.14 0.80
C LEU A 215 -19.57 1.71 0.04
N GLU A 216 -20.18 2.64 -0.67
CA GLU A 216 -21.33 2.40 -1.53
C GLU A 216 -21.08 3.02 -2.91
N ARG A 217 -21.18 2.20 -3.97
CA ARG A 217 -21.24 2.74 -5.33
C ARG A 217 -22.66 3.14 -5.68
N ARG A 218 -22.86 4.40 -6.04
CA ARG A 218 -24.16 4.94 -6.46
C ARG A 218 -24.23 5.10 -7.97
N LYS A 219 -25.40 5.50 -8.45
CA LYS A 219 -25.63 5.82 -9.86
C LYS A 219 -24.61 6.84 -10.33
N GLU A 220 -24.24 6.80 -11.61
CA GLU A 220 -23.25 7.68 -12.25
C GLU A 220 -21.79 7.45 -11.76
N GLY A 221 -21.50 6.26 -11.18
CA GLY A 221 -20.14 5.91 -10.76
C GLY A 221 -19.66 6.61 -9.50
N GLN A 222 -20.52 7.36 -8.80
CA GLN A 222 -20.15 8.02 -7.55
C GLN A 222 -19.83 6.99 -6.44
N ILE A 223 -18.80 7.28 -5.66
CA ILE A 223 -18.45 6.52 -4.45
C ILE A 223 -18.84 7.32 -3.22
N TRP A 224 -19.61 6.69 -2.35
CA TRP A 224 -20.00 7.26 -1.06
C TRP A 224 -19.40 6.44 0.07
N GLY A 225 -18.86 7.15 1.06
CA GLY A 225 -18.37 6.55 2.29
C GLY A 225 -19.26 6.96 3.47
N LYS A 226 -19.48 6.02 4.36
CA LYS A 226 -20.13 6.25 5.64
C LYS A 226 -19.20 5.79 6.75
N ILE A 227 -18.96 6.66 7.71
CA ILE A 227 -18.22 6.28 8.92
C ILE A 227 -19.13 5.44 9.79
N ASP A 228 -18.81 4.16 9.97
CA ASP A 228 -19.62 3.24 10.78
C ASP A 228 -19.20 3.23 12.24
N GLN A 229 -17.91 3.21 12.50
CA GLN A 229 -17.34 3.32 13.84
C GLN A 229 -16.06 4.12 13.81
N GLY A 230 -15.98 5.12 14.68
CA GLY A 230 -14.70 5.72 15.04
C GLY A 230 -14.13 4.94 16.23
N CYS A 231 -12.98 4.31 16.06
CA CYS A 231 -12.27 3.71 17.17
C CYS A 231 -11.41 4.78 17.82
N ASP A 232 -11.72 5.17 19.05
CA ASP A 232 -10.98 6.22 19.74
C ASP A 232 -9.54 5.80 20.09
N HIS A 233 -9.26 4.49 20.13
CA HIS A 233 -7.93 3.96 20.40
C HIS A 233 -7.71 2.65 19.64
N ALA A 234 -7.00 2.68 18.49
CA ALA A 234 -6.63 1.46 17.79
C ALA A 234 -5.34 0.84 18.37
N LEU A 235 -4.37 1.68 18.69
CA LEU A 235 -3.06 1.27 19.26
C LEU A 235 -2.42 2.44 20.00
N ILE A 236 -1.73 2.14 21.09
CA ILE A 236 -0.81 3.09 21.75
C ILE A 236 0.57 2.84 21.12
N ALA A 237 1.00 3.73 20.23
CA ALA A 237 2.29 3.61 19.57
C ALA A 237 3.18 4.81 19.91
N GLY A 238 4.47 4.54 20.09
CA GLY A 238 5.44 5.60 20.37
C GLY A 238 5.74 6.53 19.20
N ARG A 239 5.49 6.09 17.95
CA ARG A 239 5.70 6.85 16.71
C ARG A 239 4.82 6.32 15.58
N PHE A 240 4.13 7.22 14.90
CA PHE A 240 3.24 6.91 13.76
C PHE A 240 4.02 6.55 12.48
N ASP A 241 5.24 7.04 12.34
CA ASP A 241 6.16 6.71 11.25
C ASP A 241 6.54 5.21 11.17
N LEU A 242 6.20 4.43 12.21
CA LEU A 242 6.40 2.98 12.24
C LEU A 242 5.21 2.17 11.70
N LEU A 243 4.08 2.80 11.36
CA LEU A 243 2.91 2.15 10.78
C LEU A 243 2.91 2.25 9.24
N ASP A 244 4.01 1.83 8.63
CA ASP A 244 4.11 1.86 7.16
C ASP A 244 3.37 0.69 6.49
N ILE A 245 2.93 -0.31 7.26
CA ILE A 245 2.38 -1.54 6.71
C ILE A 245 1.24 -2.04 7.60
N SER A 246 0.11 -2.33 7.00
CA SER A 246 -0.94 -3.15 7.58
C SER A 246 -1.13 -4.42 6.73
N LEU A 247 -1.30 -5.55 7.41
CA LEU A 247 -1.47 -6.84 6.76
C LEU A 247 -2.75 -7.50 7.27
N ASP A 248 -3.53 -8.03 6.36
CA ASP A 248 -4.65 -8.91 6.66
C ASP A 248 -4.14 -10.36 6.64
N VAL A 249 -4.23 -11.05 7.76
CA VAL A 249 -3.76 -12.43 7.92
C VAL A 249 -4.94 -13.32 8.25
N VAL A 250 -5.20 -14.28 7.37
CA VAL A 250 -6.24 -15.30 7.59
C VAL A 250 -5.64 -16.47 8.38
N LEU A 251 -6.15 -16.71 9.58
CA LEU A 251 -5.74 -17.81 10.47
C LEU A 251 -6.60 -19.04 10.27
#